data_6f3a98c46f39ecf38036ad6d55447b60
#
_entry.id   6f3a98c46f39ecf38036ad6d55447b60
#
_cell.length_a   1.000
_cell.length_b   1.000
_cell.length_c   1.000
_cell.angle_alpha   90.00
_cell.angle_beta   90.00
_cell.angle_gamma   90.00
#
_symmetry.space_group_name_H-M   'P 1'
#
loop_
_entity.id
_entity.type
_entity.pdbx_description
1 polymer ?
#
loop_
_entity_poly.entity_id
_entity_poly.type
_entity_poly.pdbx_seq_one_letter_code
_entity_poly.pdbx_strand_id
1 'polypeptide(L)'
;MTPCDPVRVARPSDKLARLMALERAVVATRNEHKLRELREILTGVELLPLPADVELPREDAETFAENALDKARAAHAATGLAAIADDSGIVASALGGRPGPRSARYAGPDATDEENLNLLLSELADKDDRSVAYVAALAYVDADGNEKLVEGRCEGTLAEQPRGTGGFGYDPAFVPADTGPDDDRTMAELDPDEKHAISHRGRAARRLAEVLVSKR
;
A
#
# COMPACT_ATOMS: atom_id res chain seq x y z
N MET A 1 -55.22 22.45 -24.12
CA MET A 1 -53.83 22.10 -24.41
C MET A 1 -53.01 22.39 -23.16
N THR A 2 -52.72 21.37 -22.38
CA THR A 2 -51.91 21.45 -21.17
C THR A 2 -50.45 21.41 -21.56
N PRO A 3 -49.57 22.27 -21.04
CA PRO A 3 -48.14 22.22 -21.35
C PRO A 3 -47.51 20.98 -20.71
N CYS A 4 -46.70 20.29 -21.52
CA CYS A 4 -45.92 19.11 -21.11
C CYS A 4 -44.79 19.58 -20.19
N ASP A 5 -44.77 19.09 -18.95
CA ASP A 5 -43.66 19.32 -18.00
C ASP A 5 -42.37 18.67 -18.52
N PRO A 6 -41.23 19.38 -18.45
CA PRO A 6 -39.96 18.81 -18.87
C PRO A 6 -39.57 17.67 -17.91
N VAL A 7 -39.24 16.53 -18.50
CA VAL A 7 -38.69 15.36 -17.78
C VAL A 7 -37.47 15.79 -16.97
N ARG A 8 -37.63 15.80 -15.67
CA ARG A 8 -36.55 16.08 -14.71
C ARG A 8 -35.56 14.92 -14.78
N VAL A 9 -34.46 15.07 -15.53
CA VAL A 9 -33.36 14.14 -15.53
C VAL A 9 -32.82 14.10 -14.08
N ALA A 10 -32.95 12.96 -13.44
CA ALA A 10 -32.44 12.75 -12.08
C ALA A 10 -30.92 13.00 -12.09
N ARG A 11 -30.46 13.96 -11.29
CA ARG A 11 -29.04 14.18 -11.07
C ARG A 11 -28.46 12.88 -10.47
N PRO A 12 -27.25 12.45 -10.93
CA PRO A 12 -26.59 11.32 -10.30
C PRO A 12 -26.57 11.52 -8.79
N SER A 13 -26.82 10.44 -8.02
CA SER A 13 -26.80 10.53 -6.56
C SER A 13 -25.47 11.16 -6.15
N ASP A 14 -25.48 12.02 -5.11
CA ASP A 14 -24.27 12.67 -4.58
C ASP A 14 -23.13 11.68 -4.31
N LYS A 15 -23.45 10.42 -4.06
CA LYS A 15 -22.51 9.30 -3.90
C LYS A 15 -21.77 8.97 -5.20
N LEU A 16 -22.44 9.05 -6.36
CA LEU A 16 -21.83 8.79 -7.69
C LEU A 16 -20.99 10.00 -8.15
N ALA A 17 -21.49 11.23 -7.93
CA ALA A 17 -20.75 12.46 -8.22
C ALA A 17 -19.47 12.57 -7.36
N ARG A 18 -19.48 11.96 -6.21
CA ARG A 18 -18.39 11.92 -5.24
C ARG A 18 -17.36 10.80 -5.50
N LEU A 19 -17.79 9.64 -6.02
CA LEU A 19 -16.88 8.68 -6.65
C LEU A 19 -16.15 9.31 -7.85
N MET A 20 -16.83 10.20 -8.58
CA MET A 20 -16.27 10.93 -9.71
C MET A 20 -15.35 12.10 -9.30
N ALA A 21 -15.36 12.55 -8.04
CA ALA A 21 -14.46 13.60 -7.54
C ALA A 21 -13.06 13.10 -7.17
N LEU A 22 -12.85 11.76 -7.13
CA LEU A 22 -11.54 11.10 -7.10
C LEU A 22 -11.16 10.66 -8.52
N GLU A 23 -11.46 11.50 -9.52
CA GLU A 23 -11.27 11.07 -10.90
C GLU A 23 -9.81 10.80 -11.23
N ARG A 24 -8.88 11.49 -10.57
CA ARG A 24 -7.45 11.41 -10.89
C ARG A 24 -6.59 11.66 -9.65
N ALA A 25 -5.62 10.81 -9.41
CA ALA A 25 -4.59 11.03 -8.39
C ALA A 25 -3.22 10.55 -8.88
N VAL A 26 -2.17 11.29 -8.57
CA VAL A 26 -0.79 10.85 -8.82
C VAL A 26 -0.39 9.88 -7.72
N VAL A 27 0.20 8.75 -8.09
CA VAL A 27 0.79 7.82 -7.11
C VAL A 27 2.26 8.17 -6.92
N ALA A 28 2.60 8.65 -5.73
CA ALA A 28 3.95 9.08 -5.36
C ALA A 28 4.86 7.87 -5.08
N THR A 29 5.15 7.10 -6.11
CA THR A 29 6.05 5.94 -6.05
C THR A 29 6.79 5.76 -7.37
N ARG A 30 8.01 5.23 -7.29
CA ARG A 30 8.79 4.73 -8.44
C ARG A 30 8.75 3.19 -8.51
N ASN A 31 8.14 2.54 -7.51
CA ASN A 31 7.99 1.09 -7.50
C ASN A 31 6.78 0.68 -8.33
N GLU A 32 7.04 0.06 -9.48
CA GLU A 32 5.99 -0.38 -10.41
C GLU A 32 5.08 -1.48 -9.84
N HIS A 33 5.60 -2.31 -8.93
CA HIS A 33 4.79 -3.33 -8.24
C HIS A 33 3.73 -2.66 -7.34
N LYS A 34 4.12 -1.65 -6.55
CA LYS A 34 3.20 -0.89 -5.71
C LYS A 34 2.13 -0.17 -6.55
N LEU A 35 2.54 0.49 -7.64
CA LEU A 35 1.62 1.18 -8.54
C LEU A 35 0.60 0.21 -9.16
N ARG A 36 1.05 -0.96 -9.61
CA ARG A 36 0.18 -1.99 -10.17
C ARG A 36 -0.82 -2.50 -9.14
N GLU A 37 -0.38 -2.91 -7.95
CA GLU A 37 -1.27 -3.38 -6.90
C GLU A 37 -2.31 -2.32 -6.49
N LEU A 38 -1.92 -1.05 -6.36
CA LEU A 38 -2.87 0.03 -6.06
C LEU A 38 -3.91 0.23 -7.16
N ARG A 39 -3.54 0.08 -8.45
CA ARG A 39 -4.48 0.15 -9.58
C ARG A 39 -5.49 -0.99 -9.57
N GLU A 40 -5.07 -2.19 -9.20
CA GLU A 40 -5.93 -3.37 -9.13
C GLU A 40 -6.93 -3.26 -7.97
N ILE A 41 -6.53 -2.62 -6.85
CA ILE A 41 -7.37 -2.50 -5.65
C ILE A 41 -8.26 -1.25 -5.69
N LEU A 42 -7.74 -0.09 -6.06
CA LEU A 42 -8.48 1.19 -6.10
C LEU A 42 -9.19 1.38 -7.43
N THR A 43 -10.09 0.45 -7.74
CA THR A 43 -10.93 0.53 -8.94
C THR A 43 -11.86 1.75 -8.86
N GLY A 44 -11.91 2.57 -9.92
CA GLY A 44 -12.74 3.78 -9.99
C GLY A 44 -11.99 5.10 -9.76
N VAL A 45 -10.68 5.04 -9.52
CA VAL A 45 -9.77 6.20 -9.50
C VAL A 45 -8.75 6.05 -10.64
N GLU A 46 -8.58 7.06 -11.47
CA GLU A 46 -7.49 7.10 -12.45
C GLU A 46 -6.16 7.35 -11.73
N LEU A 47 -5.39 6.30 -11.49
CA LEU A 47 -4.08 6.41 -10.85
C LEU A 47 -3.00 6.70 -11.89
N LEU A 48 -2.49 7.92 -11.84
CA LEU A 48 -1.43 8.40 -12.71
C LEU A 48 -0.06 8.05 -12.12
N PRO A 49 0.92 7.67 -12.95
CA PRO A 49 2.28 7.51 -12.48
C PRO A 49 2.87 8.86 -12.09
N LEU A 50 3.85 8.85 -11.18
CA LEU A 50 4.61 10.05 -10.82
C LEU A 50 5.39 10.56 -12.05
N PRO A 51 5.28 11.86 -12.42
CA PRO A 51 6.05 12.43 -13.52
C PRO A 51 7.56 12.23 -13.32
N ALA A 52 8.29 12.03 -14.41
CA ALA A 52 9.71 11.65 -14.34
C ALA A 52 10.62 12.71 -13.69
N ASP A 53 10.22 13.97 -13.82
CA ASP A 53 10.92 15.16 -13.29
C ASP A 53 10.59 15.49 -11.83
N VAL A 54 9.64 14.79 -11.21
CA VAL A 54 9.30 14.99 -9.80
C VAL A 54 10.21 14.14 -8.91
N GLU A 55 10.98 14.78 -8.07
CA GLU A 55 11.79 14.12 -7.05
C GLU A 55 10.99 13.90 -5.77
N LEU A 56 11.03 12.67 -5.24
CA LEU A 56 10.45 12.35 -3.94
C LEU A 56 11.50 12.56 -2.82
N PRO A 57 11.03 12.96 -1.62
CA PRO A 57 11.91 13.03 -0.46
C PRO A 57 12.49 11.64 -0.13
N ARG A 58 13.62 11.62 0.55
CA ARG A 58 14.19 10.38 1.10
C ARG A 58 13.28 9.82 2.17
N GLU A 59 13.17 8.51 2.23
CA GLU A 59 12.39 7.79 3.24
C GLU A 59 13.22 7.60 4.52
N ASP A 60 13.62 8.71 5.16
CA ASP A 60 14.51 8.70 6.33
C ASP A 60 13.75 8.87 7.66
N ALA A 61 12.42 9.00 7.62
CA ALA A 61 11.59 9.09 8.82
C ALA A 61 11.56 7.75 9.59
N GLU A 62 11.19 7.85 10.86
CA GLU A 62 11.14 6.69 11.76
C GLU A 62 9.89 5.83 11.57
N THR A 63 8.86 6.38 10.90
CA THR A 63 7.58 5.69 10.68
C THR A 63 7.20 5.63 9.20
N PHE A 64 6.48 4.57 8.83
CA PHE A 64 5.85 4.47 7.51
C PHE A 64 4.89 5.64 7.22
N ALA A 65 4.17 6.09 8.25
CA ALA A 65 3.20 7.17 8.15
C ALA A 65 3.84 8.49 7.73
N GLU A 66 4.95 8.88 8.34
CA GLU A 66 5.69 10.11 8.02
C GLU A 66 6.26 10.04 6.60
N ASN A 67 6.92 8.94 6.23
CA ASN A 67 7.44 8.76 4.87
C ASN A 67 6.32 8.83 3.82
N ALA A 68 5.17 8.20 4.07
CA ALA A 68 4.03 8.25 3.15
C ALA A 68 3.49 9.69 3.00
N LEU A 69 3.30 10.41 4.11
CA LEU A 69 2.83 11.80 4.08
C LEU A 69 3.80 12.71 3.33
N ASP A 70 5.08 12.62 3.59
CA ASP A 70 6.07 13.46 2.93
C ASP A 70 6.11 13.22 1.42
N LYS A 71 6.01 11.97 0.98
CA LYS A 71 5.91 11.64 -0.45
C LYS A 71 4.63 12.18 -1.08
N ALA A 72 3.48 12.04 -0.40
CA ALA A 72 2.19 12.53 -0.93
C ALA A 72 2.19 14.06 -1.05
N ARG A 73 2.69 14.77 -0.04
CA ARG A 73 2.84 16.24 -0.04
C ARG A 73 3.74 16.71 -1.18
N ALA A 74 4.90 16.06 -1.36
CA ALA A 74 5.83 16.41 -2.43
C ALA A 74 5.22 16.22 -3.82
N ALA A 75 4.53 15.10 -4.05
CA ALA A 75 3.86 14.84 -5.31
C ALA A 75 2.70 15.82 -5.57
N HIS A 76 1.88 16.13 -4.56
CA HIS A 76 0.83 17.14 -4.64
C HIS A 76 1.41 18.53 -4.97
N ALA A 77 2.43 18.97 -4.24
CA ALA A 77 3.07 20.26 -4.45
C ALA A 77 3.67 20.42 -5.86
N ALA A 78 4.24 19.34 -6.39
CA ALA A 78 4.86 19.35 -7.73
C ALA A 78 3.84 19.30 -8.87
N THR A 79 2.69 18.64 -8.68
CA THR A 79 1.74 18.38 -9.77
C THR A 79 0.46 19.22 -9.69
N GLY A 80 0.11 19.75 -8.52
CA GLY A 80 -1.17 20.39 -8.25
C GLY A 80 -2.37 19.43 -8.28
N LEU A 81 -2.12 18.12 -8.40
CA LEU A 81 -3.16 17.09 -8.41
C LEU A 81 -3.29 16.46 -7.02
N ALA A 82 -4.41 15.77 -6.79
CA ALA A 82 -4.48 14.87 -5.66
C ALA A 82 -3.36 13.82 -5.75
N ALA A 83 -2.79 13.44 -4.61
CA ALA A 83 -1.68 12.50 -4.55
C ALA A 83 -1.94 11.39 -3.54
N ILE A 84 -1.54 10.17 -3.89
CA ILE A 84 -1.52 9.00 -3.00
C ILE A 84 -0.08 8.54 -2.88
N ALA A 85 0.38 8.27 -1.66
CA ALA A 85 1.67 7.64 -1.42
C ALA A 85 1.51 6.40 -0.55
N ASP A 86 2.34 5.40 -0.82
CA ASP A 86 2.51 4.19 -0.02
C ASP A 86 3.91 4.18 0.57
N ASP A 87 4.00 4.02 1.87
CA ASP A 87 5.21 3.51 2.50
C ASP A 87 4.89 2.25 3.28
N SER A 88 5.70 1.20 3.07
CA SER A 88 5.37 -0.13 3.56
C SER A 88 6.61 -0.98 3.74
N GLY A 89 6.52 -1.95 4.63
CA GLY A 89 7.58 -2.89 4.88
C GLY A 89 7.18 -3.98 5.84
N ILE A 90 8.17 -4.77 6.24
CA ILE A 90 8.02 -5.86 7.19
C ILE A 90 8.58 -5.46 8.56
N VAL A 91 7.90 -5.89 9.61
CA VAL A 91 8.36 -5.77 11.00
C VAL A 91 8.45 -7.15 11.63
N ALA A 92 9.52 -7.44 12.37
CA ALA A 92 9.73 -8.69 13.08
C ALA A 92 9.71 -8.45 14.59
N SER A 93 8.86 -9.19 15.31
CA SER A 93 8.69 -9.03 16.75
C SER A 93 9.99 -9.29 17.52
N ALA A 94 10.69 -10.39 17.22
CA ALA A 94 11.96 -10.76 17.84
C ALA A 94 13.10 -9.76 17.59
N LEU A 95 12.94 -8.86 16.60
CA LEU A 95 13.92 -7.83 16.25
C LEU A 95 13.49 -6.42 16.69
N GLY A 96 12.48 -6.32 17.57
CA GLY A 96 11.98 -5.02 18.06
C GLY A 96 11.38 -4.14 16.98
N GLY A 97 10.75 -4.76 15.97
CA GLY A 97 10.11 -4.05 14.86
C GLY A 97 11.01 -3.79 13.65
N ARG A 98 12.30 -4.17 13.69
CA ARG A 98 13.15 -4.12 12.47
C ARG A 98 12.71 -5.18 11.46
N PRO A 99 12.90 -4.98 10.15
CA PRO A 99 13.46 -3.82 9.43
C PRO A 99 12.66 -2.51 9.52
N GLY A 100 11.32 -2.56 9.63
CA GLY A 100 10.47 -1.37 9.67
C GLY A 100 10.57 -0.54 8.37
N PRO A 101 10.62 0.81 8.46
CA PRO A 101 10.73 1.69 7.29
C PRO A 101 12.01 1.48 6.45
N ARG A 102 12.95 0.69 6.96
CA ARG A 102 14.18 0.35 6.23
C ARG A 102 14.08 -0.94 5.43
N SER A 103 12.88 -1.54 5.31
CA SER A 103 12.67 -2.84 4.66
C SER A 103 13.28 -2.93 3.25
N ALA A 104 13.12 -1.89 2.44
CA ALA A 104 13.64 -1.89 1.06
C ALA A 104 15.18 -1.76 0.96
N ARG A 105 15.84 -1.41 2.05
CA ARG A 105 17.30 -1.20 2.12
C ARG A 105 17.92 -1.84 3.37
N TYR A 106 17.34 -2.94 3.84
CA TYR A 106 17.71 -3.56 5.11
C TYR A 106 19.15 -4.10 5.09
N ALA A 107 19.55 -4.73 4.00
CA ALA A 107 20.91 -5.21 3.80
C ALA A 107 21.88 -4.15 3.21
N GLY A 108 21.37 -2.94 2.94
CA GLY A 108 22.16 -1.82 2.41
C GLY A 108 21.37 -0.95 1.43
N PRO A 109 21.91 0.23 1.06
CA PRO A 109 21.19 1.20 0.22
C PRO A 109 20.84 0.67 -1.18
N ASP A 110 21.68 -0.21 -1.73
CA ASP A 110 21.53 -0.79 -3.07
C ASP A 110 21.18 -2.29 -3.03
N ALA A 111 20.70 -2.79 -1.87
CA ALA A 111 20.40 -4.19 -1.68
C ALA A 111 19.20 -4.62 -2.52
N THR A 112 19.29 -5.81 -3.10
CA THR A 112 18.20 -6.49 -3.78
C THR A 112 17.16 -7.01 -2.79
N ASP A 113 15.97 -7.34 -3.27
CA ASP A 113 14.93 -8.00 -2.48
C ASP A 113 15.43 -9.31 -1.85
N GLU A 114 16.21 -10.08 -2.60
CA GLU A 114 16.80 -11.34 -2.13
C GLU A 114 17.82 -11.12 -1.00
N GLU A 115 18.68 -10.11 -1.11
CA GLU A 115 19.65 -9.78 -0.06
C GLU A 115 18.95 -9.32 1.23
N ASN A 116 17.92 -8.48 1.10
CA ASN A 116 17.10 -8.03 2.23
C ASN A 116 16.40 -9.21 2.92
N LEU A 117 15.80 -10.12 2.15
CA LEU A 117 15.14 -11.32 2.65
C LEU A 117 16.14 -12.24 3.35
N ASN A 118 17.29 -12.52 2.73
CA ASN A 118 18.32 -13.40 3.28
C ASN A 118 18.88 -12.85 4.60
N LEU A 119 19.06 -11.55 4.72
CA LEU A 119 19.47 -10.92 5.97
C LEU A 119 18.42 -11.14 7.07
N LEU A 120 17.14 -10.91 6.79
CA LEU A 120 16.06 -11.11 7.76
C LEU A 120 15.96 -12.59 8.19
N LEU A 121 16.07 -13.52 7.24
CA LEU A 121 16.09 -14.96 7.53
C LEU A 121 17.26 -15.33 8.46
N SER A 122 18.44 -14.79 8.20
CA SER A 122 19.64 -15.05 9.01
C SER A 122 19.52 -14.50 10.43
N GLU A 123 18.95 -13.31 10.62
CA GLU A 123 18.75 -12.70 11.94
C GLU A 123 17.68 -13.41 12.77
N LEU A 124 16.75 -14.12 12.12
CA LEU A 124 15.71 -14.90 12.78
C LEU A 124 16.02 -16.41 12.86
N ALA A 125 17.18 -16.87 12.37
CA ALA A 125 17.53 -18.29 12.31
C ALA A 125 17.51 -18.96 13.69
N ASP A 126 18.05 -18.28 14.71
CA ASP A 126 18.16 -18.78 16.09
C ASP A 126 17.05 -18.21 17.02
N LYS A 127 15.97 -17.69 16.46
CA LYS A 127 14.86 -17.12 17.25
C LYS A 127 13.67 -18.07 17.27
N ASP A 128 13.14 -18.32 18.47
CA ASP A 128 11.89 -19.07 18.68
C ASP A 128 10.68 -18.26 18.13
N ASP A 129 10.68 -16.94 18.33
CA ASP A 129 9.66 -16.05 17.80
C ASP A 129 10.00 -15.64 16.37
N ARG A 130 9.25 -16.18 15.43
CA ARG A 130 9.34 -15.87 14.01
C ARG A 130 8.18 -15.01 13.53
N SER A 131 7.45 -14.38 14.48
CA SER A 131 6.31 -13.54 14.18
C SER A 131 6.74 -12.28 13.42
N VAL A 132 6.13 -12.06 12.30
CA VAL A 132 6.34 -10.89 11.43
C VAL A 132 5.01 -10.30 11.03
N ALA A 133 5.02 -9.04 10.63
CA ALA A 133 3.87 -8.44 9.98
C ALA A 133 4.31 -7.53 8.84
N TYR A 134 3.55 -7.53 7.76
CA TYR A 134 3.58 -6.45 6.79
C TYR A 134 2.74 -5.28 7.27
N VAL A 135 3.27 -4.08 7.12
CA VAL A 135 2.59 -2.81 7.42
C VAL A 135 2.64 -1.92 6.18
N ALA A 136 1.53 -1.30 5.84
CA ALA A 136 1.46 -0.24 4.84
C ALA A 136 0.78 0.98 5.42
N ALA A 137 1.39 2.14 5.26
CA ALA A 137 0.76 3.44 5.45
C ALA A 137 0.43 4.04 4.09
N LEU A 138 -0.85 4.36 3.86
CA LEU A 138 -1.29 5.12 2.69
C LEU A 138 -1.65 6.54 3.10
N ALA A 139 -0.95 7.50 2.54
CA ALA A 139 -1.26 8.91 2.65
C ALA A 139 -1.99 9.40 1.40
N TYR A 140 -3.01 10.22 1.59
CA TYR A 140 -3.72 10.92 0.53
C TYR A 140 -3.72 12.42 0.82
N VAL A 141 -3.36 13.20 -0.17
CA VAL A 141 -3.49 14.66 -0.18
C VAL A 141 -4.45 15.02 -1.29
N ASP A 142 -5.55 15.68 -0.97
CA ASP A 142 -6.52 16.11 -1.98
C ASP A 142 -6.05 17.36 -2.75
N ALA A 143 -6.83 17.79 -3.75
CA ALA A 143 -6.48 18.96 -4.55
C ALA A 143 -6.44 20.28 -3.76
N ASP A 144 -7.09 20.33 -2.58
CA ASP A 144 -7.11 21.48 -1.68
C ASP A 144 -6.03 21.39 -0.60
N GLY A 145 -5.21 20.32 -0.59
CA GLY A 145 -4.15 20.08 0.38
C GLY A 145 -4.61 19.42 1.69
N ASN A 146 -5.86 18.92 1.77
CA ASN A 146 -6.30 18.19 2.96
C ASN A 146 -5.72 16.77 2.97
N GLU A 147 -5.27 16.33 4.13
CA GLU A 147 -4.55 15.09 4.30
C GLU A 147 -5.42 13.99 4.93
N LYS A 148 -5.22 12.77 4.49
CA LYS A 148 -5.71 11.54 5.09
C LYS A 148 -4.58 10.54 5.19
N LEU A 149 -4.56 9.82 6.30
CA LEU A 149 -3.62 8.74 6.54
C LEU A 149 -4.40 7.52 7.02
N VAL A 150 -4.10 6.37 6.46
CA VAL A 150 -4.64 5.08 6.89
C VAL A 150 -3.53 4.05 6.91
N GLU A 151 -3.68 3.03 7.75
CA GLU A 151 -2.75 1.92 7.80
C GLU A 151 -3.47 0.60 7.56
N GLY A 152 -2.74 -0.34 6.95
CA GLY A 152 -3.13 -1.73 6.83
C GLY A 152 -2.01 -2.62 7.33
N ARG A 153 -2.40 -3.70 8.02
CA ARG A 153 -1.45 -4.65 8.61
C ARG A 153 -1.89 -6.07 8.26
N CYS A 154 -0.92 -6.92 7.91
CA CYS A 154 -1.11 -8.34 7.68
C CYS A 154 -0.13 -9.08 8.59
N GLU A 155 -0.66 -9.83 9.56
CA GLU A 155 0.13 -10.64 10.48
C GLU A 155 0.54 -11.95 9.82
N GLY A 156 1.66 -12.51 10.25
CA GLY A 156 2.14 -13.78 9.75
C GLY A 156 3.38 -14.28 10.48
N THR A 157 3.98 -15.31 9.91
CA THR A 157 5.25 -15.86 10.37
C THR A 157 6.26 -15.91 9.23
N LEU A 158 7.54 -15.80 9.55
CA LEU A 158 8.59 -15.97 8.56
C LEU A 158 8.94 -17.46 8.41
N ALA A 159 8.76 -18.02 7.22
CA ALA A 159 9.19 -19.39 6.89
C ALA A 159 10.71 -19.53 7.02
N GLU A 160 11.18 -20.74 7.23
CA GLU A 160 12.63 -21.02 7.31
C GLU A 160 13.33 -20.89 5.95
N GLN A 161 12.61 -21.19 4.86
CA GLN A 161 13.11 -21.17 3.50
C GLN A 161 12.15 -20.42 2.59
N PRO A 162 12.64 -19.64 1.61
CA PRO A 162 11.79 -19.01 0.60
C PRO A 162 11.06 -20.03 -0.26
N ARG A 163 9.79 -19.80 -0.58
CA ARG A 163 8.95 -20.60 -1.48
C ARG A 163 8.10 -19.69 -2.35
N GLY A 164 7.71 -20.21 -3.54
CA GLY A 164 6.91 -19.47 -4.50
C GLY A 164 7.74 -18.50 -5.36
N THR A 165 7.11 -17.97 -6.39
CA THR A 165 7.75 -17.05 -7.36
C THR A 165 6.93 -15.80 -7.60
N GLY A 166 5.78 -15.67 -6.95
CA GLY A 166 4.92 -14.50 -7.05
C GLY A 166 5.39 -13.36 -6.14
N GLY A 167 4.80 -12.17 -6.35
CA GLY A 167 5.05 -11.03 -5.49
C GLY A 167 6.45 -10.41 -5.63
N PHE A 168 6.95 -9.84 -4.53
CA PHE A 168 8.26 -9.18 -4.43
C PHE A 168 8.69 -9.02 -2.96
N GLY A 169 9.92 -8.60 -2.73
CA GLY A 169 10.44 -8.34 -1.39
C GLY A 169 10.49 -9.59 -0.53
N TYR A 170 9.79 -9.58 0.60
CA TYR A 170 9.78 -10.67 1.58
C TYR A 170 8.68 -11.70 1.33
N ASP A 171 7.86 -11.57 0.28
CA ASP A 171 6.76 -12.46 -0.05
C ASP A 171 7.15 -13.94 -0.10
N PRO A 172 8.33 -14.34 -0.61
CA PRO A 172 8.74 -15.75 -0.65
C PRO A 172 8.89 -16.43 0.71
N ALA A 173 9.03 -15.68 1.79
CA ALA A 173 9.14 -16.28 3.14
C ALA A 173 8.02 -15.82 4.10
N PHE A 174 7.13 -14.92 3.68
CA PHE A 174 6.04 -14.46 4.52
C PHE A 174 4.84 -15.41 4.42
N VAL A 175 4.52 -16.12 5.50
CA VAL A 175 3.32 -16.98 5.63
C VAL A 175 2.24 -16.16 6.35
N PRO A 176 1.17 -15.74 5.66
CA PRO A 176 0.13 -14.92 6.27
C PRO A 176 -0.76 -15.74 7.22
N ALA A 177 -1.11 -15.18 8.37
CA ALA A 177 -2.01 -15.83 9.32
C ALA A 177 -3.47 -15.91 8.82
N ASP A 178 -3.83 -15.09 7.86
CA ASP A 178 -5.20 -14.98 7.32
C ASP A 178 -5.60 -16.14 6.40
N THR A 179 -4.66 -16.94 5.90
CA THR A 179 -4.96 -18.13 5.10
C THR A 179 -5.51 -19.28 5.96
N GLY A 180 -5.31 -19.19 7.27
CA GLY A 180 -5.78 -20.19 8.24
C GLY A 180 -4.66 -21.08 8.78
N PRO A 181 -4.93 -21.83 9.85
CA PRO A 181 -3.89 -22.57 10.58
C PRO A 181 -3.32 -23.77 9.82
N ASP A 182 -4.04 -24.28 8.83
CA ASP A 182 -3.62 -25.43 8.02
C ASP A 182 -3.03 -25.06 6.67
N ASP A 183 -2.95 -23.76 6.35
CA ASP A 183 -2.39 -23.24 5.09
C ASP A 183 -1.05 -22.55 5.39
N ASP A 184 0.04 -23.19 5.00
CA ASP A 184 1.41 -22.72 5.19
C ASP A 184 2.00 -22.05 3.95
N ARG A 185 1.17 -21.78 2.92
CA ARG A 185 1.61 -21.07 1.71
C ARG A 185 2.17 -19.71 2.06
N THR A 186 3.27 -19.36 1.42
CA THR A 186 3.82 -18.02 1.48
C THR A 186 3.00 -17.04 0.64
N MET A 187 3.17 -15.76 0.88
CA MET A 187 2.52 -14.71 0.08
C MET A 187 2.87 -14.81 -1.42
N ALA A 188 4.03 -15.39 -1.75
CA ALA A 188 4.50 -15.64 -3.11
C ALA A 188 3.86 -16.89 -3.77
N GLU A 189 3.16 -17.73 -3.00
CA GLU A 189 2.46 -18.91 -3.47
C GLU A 189 0.94 -18.68 -3.64
N LEU A 190 0.44 -17.52 -3.17
CA LEU A 190 -0.96 -17.11 -3.35
C LEU A 190 -1.18 -16.55 -4.75
N ASP A 191 -2.40 -16.72 -5.27
CA ASP A 191 -2.78 -15.98 -6.46
C ASP A 191 -2.98 -14.47 -6.17
N PRO A 192 -3.00 -13.61 -7.20
CA PRO A 192 -3.12 -12.15 -6.99
C PRO A 192 -4.38 -11.74 -6.22
N ASP A 193 -5.52 -12.39 -6.47
CA ASP A 193 -6.80 -12.04 -5.82
C ASP A 193 -6.79 -12.46 -4.35
N GLU A 194 -6.28 -13.67 -4.03
CA GLU A 194 -6.06 -14.12 -2.67
C GLU A 194 -5.16 -13.15 -1.91
N LYS A 195 -4.01 -12.78 -2.51
CA LYS A 195 -3.06 -11.84 -1.94
C LYS A 195 -3.69 -10.47 -1.68
N HIS A 196 -4.42 -9.90 -2.66
CA HIS A 196 -5.07 -8.59 -2.52
C HIS A 196 -6.13 -8.57 -1.42
N ALA A 197 -6.84 -9.69 -1.21
CA ALA A 197 -7.84 -9.80 -0.17
C ALA A 197 -7.26 -9.63 1.24
N ILE A 198 -6.07 -10.18 1.52
CA ILE A 198 -5.48 -10.25 2.86
C ILE A 198 -4.30 -9.30 3.07
N SER A 199 -3.66 -8.80 2.01
CA SER A 199 -2.43 -8.02 2.11
C SER A 199 -2.61 -6.72 2.89
N HIS A 200 -1.52 -6.25 3.51
CA HIS A 200 -1.43 -4.96 4.19
C HIS A 200 -1.85 -3.80 3.29
N ARG A 201 -1.34 -3.76 2.04
CA ARG A 201 -1.69 -2.74 1.04
C ARG A 201 -3.16 -2.82 0.63
N GLY A 202 -3.69 -4.03 0.43
CA GLY A 202 -5.10 -4.24 0.16
C GLY A 202 -6.00 -3.71 1.27
N ARG A 203 -5.64 -3.95 2.53
CA ARG A 203 -6.35 -3.43 3.71
C ARG A 203 -6.27 -1.92 3.82
N ALA A 204 -5.08 -1.35 3.65
CA ALA A 204 -4.89 0.10 3.67
C ALA A 204 -5.68 0.79 2.54
N ALA A 205 -5.64 0.26 1.32
CA ALA A 205 -6.37 0.82 0.18
C ALA A 205 -7.89 0.78 0.37
N ARG A 206 -8.46 -0.33 0.89
CA ARG A 206 -9.88 -0.41 1.23
C ARG A 206 -10.26 0.61 2.30
N ARG A 207 -9.46 0.75 3.37
CA ARG A 207 -9.67 1.77 4.41
C ARG A 207 -9.62 3.19 3.85
N LEU A 208 -8.66 3.46 2.94
CA LEU A 208 -8.58 4.76 2.29
C LEU A 208 -9.84 5.04 1.48
N ALA A 209 -10.33 4.09 0.69
CA ALA A 209 -11.56 4.21 -0.07
C ALA A 209 -12.78 4.51 0.85
N GLU A 210 -12.91 3.82 1.99
CA GLU A 210 -13.97 4.07 2.98
C GLU A 210 -13.90 5.49 3.55
N VAL A 211 -12.71 5.94 3.96
CA VAL A 211 -12.49 7.29 4.52
C VAL A 211 -12.81 8.38 3.48
N LEU A 212 -12.47 8.15 2.22
CA LEU A 212 -12.75 9.08 1.14
C LEU A 212 -14.25 9.17 0.81
N VAL A 213 -14.99 8.08 1.01
CA VAL A 213 -16.46 8.04 0.82
C VAL A 213 -17.22 8.58 2.05
N SER A 214 -16.73 8.39 3.29
CA SER A 214 -17.46 8.67 4.53
C SER A 214 -17.51 10.16 4.92
N LYS A 215 -16.65 11.01 4.40
CA LYS A 215 -16.58 12.44 4.76
C LYS A 215 -17.47 13.33 3.91
N ARG A 216 -18.54 12.77 3.38
CA ARG A 216 -19.47 13.46 2.51
C ARG A 216 -20.91 13.18 2.93
#